data_c8da745c6cccc75292e04db060cea47e
#
_entry.id   c8da745c6cccc75292e04db060cea47e
#
_cell.length_a   1.000
_cell.length_b   1.000
_cell.length_c   1.000
_cell.angle_alpha   90.00
_cell.angle_beta   90.00
_cell.angle_gamma   90.00
#
_symmetry.space_group_name_H-M   'P 1'
#
loop_
_entity.id
_entity.type
_entity.pdbx_description
1 polymer ?
#
loop_
_entity_poly.entity_id
_entity_poly.type
_entity_poly.pdbx_seq_one_letter_code
_entity_poly.pdbx_strand_id
1 'polypeptide(L)'
;MLIRVFRAYKNIRLKRYVKELFDKYYPEGKKNSDDNKLRELLIKHSRDVADKALRIVDAHPELHLDRQFVEDGAHLHDIGIYMTDAPGIYCHGTRPYIEHGRIGGEILRKEGHEALARVCERHTGTGLPGYEPETLEEQVICYADKFFSKSHPERVRTVEQTAQSLRKFGDEGVEKFLKWSKMFEN
;
A
#
# COMPACT_ATOMS: atom_id res chain seq x y z
N MET A 1 -12.12 21.52 -9.75
CA MET A 1 -11.38 20.62 -8.83
C MET A 1 -10.86 19.34 -9.53
N LEU A 2 -11.47 18.90 -10.64
CA LEU A 2 -11.05 17.72 -11.43
C LEU A 2 -9.66 17.81 -12.10
N ILE A 3 -9.17 19.01 -12.40
CA ILE A 3 -7.90 19.20 -13.16
C ILE A 3 -6.64 18.91 -12.32
N ARG A 4 -6.72 18.87 -10.99
CA ARG A 4 -5.56 18.64 -10.12
C ARG A 4 -5.17 17.15 -9.98
N VAL A 5 -6.11 16.22 -10.12
CA VAL A 5 -5.84 14.78 -10.00
C VAL A 5 -5.08 14.25 -11.23
N PHE A 6 -5.42 14.75 -12.42
CA PHE A 6 -4.71 14.42 -13.66
C PHE A 6 -3.22 14.83 -13.68
N ARG A 7 -2.84 15.82 -12.86
CA ARG A 7 -1.44 16.26 -12.74
C ARG A 7 -0.58 15.34 -11.88
N ALA A 8 -1.17 14.55 -10.99
CA ALA A 8 -0.44 13.72 -10.02
C ALA A 8 0.33 12.56 -10.70
N TYR A 9 -0.24 11.92 -11.73
CA TYR A 9 0.45 10.83 -12.46
C TYR A 9 1.34 11.33 -13.61
N LYS A 10 1.13 12.53 -14.15
CA LYS A 10 1.96 13.07 -15.24
C LYS A 10 3.41 13.34 -14.85
N ASN A 11 3.71 13.49 -13.56
CA ASN A 11 5.05 13.82 -13.06
C ASN A 11 5.74 12.67 -12.33
N ILE A 12 5.07 11.51 -12.11
CA ILE A 12 5.68 10.34 -11.51
C ILE A 12 6.16 9.45 -12.65
N ARG A 13 7.45 9.14 -12.66
CA ARG A 13 8.07 8.24 -13.64
C ARG A 13 7.82 6.79 -13.25
N LEU A 14 6.54 6.45 -12.95
CA LEU A 14 6.14 5.07 -12.73
C LEU A 14 6.52 4.20 -13.92
N LYS A 15 6.99 3.00 -13.65
CA LYS A 15 7.18 2.03 -14.72
C LYS A 15 5.86 1.83 -15.45
N ARG A 16 5.95 1.71 -16.75
CA ARG A 16 4.80 1.57 -17.65
C ARG A 16 3.84 0.47 -17.20
N TYR A 17 4.36 -0.68 -16.78
CA TYR A 17 3.52 -1.80 -16.36
C TYR A 17 2.70 -1.53 -15.08
N VAL A 18 3.22 -0.75 -14.12
CA VAL A 18 2.48 -0.36 -12.91
C VAL A 18 1.25 0.45 -13.28
N LYS A 19 1.43 1.40 -14.20
CA LYS A 19 0.31 2.19 -14.72
C LYS A 19 -0.69 1.31 -15.48
N GLU A 20 -0.20 0.40 -16.33
CA GLU A 20 -1.04 -0.53 -17.10
C GLU A 20 -1.88 -1.44 -16.18
N LEU A 21 -1.29 -1.94 -15.08
CA LEU A 21 -2.03 -2.72 -14.08
C LEU A 21 -3.09 -1.88 -13.38
N PHE A 22 -2.77 -0.65 -12.99
CA PHE A 22 -3.75 0.25 -12.40
C PHE A 22 -4.91 0.51 -13.36
N ASP A 23 -4.64 0.85 -14.61
CA ASP A 23 -5.68 1.14 -15.61
C ASP A 23 -6.51 -0.11 -15.94
N LYS A 24 -5.92 -1.30 -15.87
CA LYS A 24 -6.60 -2.57 -16.09
C LYS A 24 -7.61 -2.91 -14.98
N TYR A 25 -7.21 -2.79 -13.73
CA TYR A 25 -8.04 -3.18 -12.57
C TYR A 25 -8.89 -2.04 -12.02
N TYR A 26 -8.49 -0.80 -12.26
CA TYR A 26 -9.18 0.43 -11.87
C TYR A 26 -9.35 1.37 -13.08
N PRO A 27 -10.12 0.98 -14.11
CA PRO A 27 -10.25 1.78 -15.32
C PRO A 27 -10.92 3.13 -15.03
N GLU A 28 -10.47 4.16 -15.78
CA GLU A 28 -11.06 5.49 -15.72
C GLU A 28 -12.45 5.51 -16.37
N GLY A 29 -13.28 6.47 -15.92
CA GLY A 29 -14.54 6.78 -16.58
C GLY A 29 -15.65 5.77 -16.40
N LYS A 30 -15.57 4.89 -15.41
CA LYS A 30 -16.70 4.03 -15.06
C LYS A 30 -17.92 4.88 -14.70
N LYS A 31 -19.11 4.40 -15.10
CA LYS A 31 -20.39 5.09 -14.82
C LYS A 31 -20.71 5.20 -13.34
N ASN A 32 -20.16 4.28 -12.52
CA ASN A 32 -20.35 4.30 -11.08
C ASN A 32 -19.41 5.33 -10.42
N SER A 33 -20.00 6.26 -9.67
CA SER A 33 -19.25 7.29 -8.95
C SER A 33 -18.29 6.71 -7.90
N ASP A 34 -18.65 5.57 -7.28
CA ASP A 34 -17.83 4.94 -6.23
C ASP A 34 -16.60 4.24 -6.81
N ASP A 35 -16.67 3.65 -8.00
CA ASP A 35 -15.49 3.12 -8.69
C ASP A 35 -14.45 4.22 -8.96
N ASN A 36 -14.90 5.42 -9.36
CA ASN A 36 -14.00 6.56 -9.55
C ASN A 36 -13.40 7.06 -8.25
N LYS A 37 -14.19 7.11 -7.17
CA LYS A 37 -13.71 7.50 -5.83
C LYS A 37 -12.72 6.48 -5.29
N LEU A 38 -12.98 5.18 -5.46
CA LEU A 38 -12.05 4.11 -5.08
C LEU A 38 -10.73 4.26 -5.82
N ARG A 39 -10.76 4.47 -7.15
CA ARG A 39 -9.56 4.71 -7.94
C ARG A 39 -8.76 5.91 -7.41
N GLU A 40 -9.41 7.05 -7.19
CA GLU A 40 -8.77 8.26 -6.67
C GLU A 40 -8.16 8.04 -5.28
N LEU A 41 -8.91 7.37 -4.39
CA LEU A 41 -8.47 7.01 -3.06
C LEU A 41 -7.22 6.12 -3.10
N LEU A 42 -7.25 5.07 -3.91
CA LEU A 42 -6.14 4.12 -4.02
C LEU A 42 -4.88 4.78 -4.60
N ILE A 43 -5.04 5.58 -5.66
CA ILE A 43 -3.95 6.36 -6.24
C ILE A 43 -3.28 7.26 -5.20
N LYS A 44 -4.10 8.00 -4.42
CA LYS A 44 -3.58 8.88 -3.37
C LYS A 44 -2.85 8.08 -2.31
N HIS A 45 -3.49 7.05 -1.78
CA HIS A 45 -2.93 6.22 -0.71
C HIS A 45 -1.62 5.56 -1.13
N SER A 46 -1.59 4.90 -2.28
CA SER A 46 -0.39 4.24 -2.80
C SER A 46 0.77 5.21 -3.04
N ARG A 47 0.48 6.43 -3.51
CA ARG A 47 1.49 7.48 -3.64
C ARG A 47 2.02 7.93 -2.29
N ASP A 48 1.16 8.17 -1.31
CA ASP A 48 1.57 8.62 0.02
C ASP A 48 2.46 7.56 0.70
N VAL A 49 2.12 6.27 0.53
CA VAL A 49 2.95 5.13 0.99
C VAL A 49 4.29 5.09 0.25
N ALA A 50 4.28 5.23 -1.08
CA ALA A 50 5.50 5.24 -1.88
C ALA A 50 6.41 6.41 -1.51
N ASP A 51 5.86 7.62 -1.36
CA ASP A 51 6.61 8.81 -0.97
C ASP A 51 7.29 8.64 0.40
N LYS A 52 6.63 7.99 1.37
CA LYS A 52 7.25 7.70 2.67
C LYS A 52 8.29 6.59 2.55
N ALA A 53 7.99 5.50 1.87
CA ALA A 53 8.92 4.40 1.69
C ALA A 53 10.20 4.84 0.97
N LEU A 54 10.08 5.65 -0.08
CA LEU A 54 11.23 6.17 -0.83
C LEU A 54 12.08 7.15 -0.01
N ARG A 55 11.48 7.95 0.88
CA ARG A 55 12.27 8.77 1.82
C ARG A 55 13.13 7.91 2.74
N ILE A 56 12.62 6.77 3.20
CA ILE A 56 13.40 5.81 4.00
C ILE A 56 14.55 5.25 3.15
N VAL A 57 14.27 4.79 1.93
CA VAL A 57 15.31 4.26 1.03
C VAL A 57 16.41 5.29 0.77
N ASP A 58 16.03 6.54 0.48
CA ASP A 58 16.97 7.60 0.16
C ASP A 58 17.77 8.08 1.41
N ALA A 59 17.21 7.93 2.63
CA ALA A 59 17.89 8.26 3.88
C ALA A 59 18.83 7.15 4.36
N HIS A 60 18.63 5.90 3.95
CA HIS A 60 19.33 4.72 4.43
C HIS A 60 20.05 3.93 3.32
N PRO A 61 21.04 4.54 2.62
CA PRO A 61 21.78 3.85 1.56
C PRO A 61 22.52 2.60 2.06
N GLU A 62 22.85 2.52 3.34
CA GLU A 62 23.49 1.36 3.98
C GLU A 62 22.60 0.11 4.02
N LEU A 63 21.29 0.24 3.86
CA LEU A 63 20.36 -0.89 3.81
C LEU A 63 20.33 -1.57 2.43
N HIS A 64 20.95 -0.98 1.41
CA HIS A 64 21.06 -1.50 0.04
C HIS A 64 19.70 -1.93 -0.58
N LEU A 65 18.64 -1.17 -0.28
CA LEU A 65 17.29 -1.45 -0.75
C LEU A 65 17.17 -1.23 -2.28
N ASP A 66 16.43 -2.11 -2.96
CA ASP A 66 16.03 -1.87 -4.35
C ASP A 66 14.96 -0.77 -4.40
N ARG A 67 15.42 0.45 -4.66
CA ARG A 67 14.57 1.64 -4.70
C ARG A 67 13.38 1.49 -5.66
N GLN A 68 13.63 0.88 -6.84
CA GLN A 68 12.58 0.73 -7.84
C GLN A 68 11.57 -0.35 -7.43
N PHE A 69 12.04 -1.43 -6.82
CA PHE A 69 11.15 -2.47 -6.28
C PHE A 69 10.27 -1.92 -5.15
N VAL A 70 10.83 -1.10 -4.26
CA VAL A 70 10.06 -0.42 -3.20
C VAL A 70 9.00 0.51 -3.79
N GLU A 71 9.35 1.29 -4.83
CA GLU A 71 8.40 2.19 -5.51
C GLU A 71 7.24 1.39 -6.15
N ASP A 72 7.57 0.38 -6.95
CA ASP A 72 6.59 -0.46 -7.64
C ASP A 72 5.70 -1.20 -6.62
N GLY A 73 6.30 -1.79 -5.59
CA GLY A 73 5.59 -2.51 -4.52
C GLY A 73 4.67 -1.60 -3.72
N ALA A 74 5.12 -0.42 -3.34
CA ALA A 74 4.31 0.55 -2.62
C ALA A 74 3.12 1.05 -3.46
N HIS A 75 3.27 1.16 -4.77
CA HIS A 75 2.15 1.50 -5.64
C HIS A 75 1.14 0.37 -5.81
N LEU A 76 1.56 -0.89 -5.76
CA LEU A 76 0.70 -2.04 -6.06
C LEU A 76 0.24 -2.83 -4.83
N HIS A 77 0.72 -2.51 -3.62
CA HIS A 77 0.45 -3.31 -2.41
C HIS A 77 -1.03 -3.58 -2.13
N ASP A 78 -1.90 -2.68 -2.55
CA ASP A 78 -3.35 -2.71 -2.32
C ASP A 78 -4.18 -3.02 -3.56
N ILE A 79 -3.58 -3.48 -4.65
CA ILE A 79 -4.28 -3.67 -5.94
C ILE A 79 -5.51 -4.58 -5.84
N GLY A 80 -5.62 -5.39 -4.79
CA GLY A 80 -6.72 -6.33 -4.57
C GLY A 80 -7.95 -5.75 -3.84
N ILE A 81 -7.92 -4.51 -3.35
CA ILE A 81 -8.98 -4.01 -2.44
C ILE A 81 -10.37 -3.94 -3.10
N TYR A 82 -10.47 -3.74 -4.41
CA TYR A 82 -11.75 -3.59 -5.13
C TYR A 82 -12.66 -4.84 -5.04
N MET A 83 -12.07 -6.01 -4.76
CA MET A 83 -12.82 -7.26 -4.62
C MET A 83 -13.39 -7.47 -3.20
N THR A 84 -13.09 -6.57 -2.27
CA THR A 84 -13.48 -6.70 -0.87
C THR A 84 -14.76 -5.94 -0.55
N ASP A 85 -15.44 -6.37 0.51
CA ASP A 85 -16.58 -5.66 1.10
C ASP A 85 -16.09 -4.65 2.15
N ALA A 86 -15.94 -3.39 1.73
CA ALA A 86 -15.53 -2.28 2.55
C ALA A 86 -16.16 -0.96 2.04
N PRO A 87 -17.47 -0.78 2.19
CA PRO A 87 -18.21 0.35 1.59
C PRO A 87 -17.73 1.71 2.08
N GLY A 88 -17.15 1.79 3.29
CA GLY A 88 -16.55 3.02 3.83
C GLY A 88 -15.35 3.55 3.04
N ILE A 89 -14.77 2.73 2.16
CA ILE A 89 -13.70 3.10 1.23
C ILE A 89 -14.08 2.78 -0.23
N TYR A 90 -15.37 2.74 -0.52
CA TYR A 90 -15.95 2.53 -1.86
C TYR A 90 -15.67 1.14 -2.47
N CYS A 91 -15.32 0.15 -1.66
CA CYS A 91 -15.18 -1.24 -2.11
C CYS A 91 -16.52 -1.98 -1.93
N HIS A 92 -17.07 -2.47 -3.03
CA HIS A 92 -18.36 -3.18 -3.07
C HIS A 92 -18.20 -4.62 -3.59
N GLY A 93 -17.05 -5.25 -3.33
CA GLY A 93 -16.83 -6.66 -3.59
C GLY A 93 -17.50 -7.55 -2.55
N THR A 94 -17.17 -8.83 -2.57
CA THR A 94 -17.82 -9.85 -1.71
C THR A 94 -16.85 -10.51 -0.72
N ARG A 95 -15.55 -10.23 -0.85
CA ARG A 95 -14.52 -10.84 -0.02
C ARG A 95 -14.30 -10.04 1.27
N PRO A 96 -13.99 -10.68 2.40
CA PRO A 96 -13.60 -9.98 3.61
C PRO A 96 -12.42 -9.03 3.36
N TYR A 97 -12.44 -7.83 3.95
CA TYR A 97 -11.38 -6.83 3.73
C TYR A 97 -9.99 -7.33 4.10
N ILE A 98 -9.87 -8.18 5.11
CA ILE A 98 -8.58 -8.76 5.53
C ILE A 98 -7.90 -9.57 4.41
N GLU A 99 -8.63 -10.02 3.41
CA GLU A 99 -8.10 -10.79 2.29
C GLU A 99 -7.48 -9.95 1.16
N HIS A 100 -7.58 -8.61 1.24
CA HIS A 100 -7.14 -7.74 0.12
C HIS A 100 -5.68 -7.97 -0.31
N GLY A 101 -4.79 -8.24 0.66
CA GLY A 101 -3.38 -8.55 0.36
C GLY A 101 -3.24 -9.86 -0.43
N ARG A 102 -3.94 -10.92 -0.01
CA ARG A 102 -3.94 -12.20 -0.71
C ARG A 102 -4.52 -12.08 -2.11
N ILE A 103 -5.63 -11.37 -2.25
CA ILE A 103 -6.25 -11.09 -3.56
C ILE A 103 -5.28 -10.34 -4.47
N GLY A 104 -4.61 -9.31 -3.94
CA GLY A 104 -3.57 -8.57 -4.67
C GLY A 104 -2.42 -9.47 -5.12
N GLY A 105 -1.98 -10.38 -4.26
CA GLY A 105 -0.97 -11.40 -4.59
C GLY A 105 -1.42 -12.32 -5.73
N GLU A 106 -2.64 -12.84 -5.68
CA GLU A 106 -3.23 -13.68 -6.75
C GLU A 106 -3.26 -12.92 -8.09
N ILE A 107 -3.66 -11.63 -8.07
CA ILE A 107 -3.68 -10.76 -9.25
C ILE A 107 -2.27 -10.61 -9.82
N LEU A 108 -1.28 -10.23 -9.01
CA LEU A 108 0.08 -9.96 -9.48
C LEU A 108 0.80 -11.22 -9.96
N ARG A 109 0.55 -12.40 -9.37
CA ARG A 109 1.06 -13.67 -9.91
C ARG A 109 0.50 -13.97 -11.29
N LYS A 110 -0.81 -13.76 -11.47
CA LYS A 110 -1.44 -13.94 -12.78
C LYS A 110 -0.86 -13.00 -13.85
N GLU A 111 -0.40 -11.82 -13.42
CA GLU A 111 0.27 -10.86 -14.30
C GLU A 111 1.79 -11.11 -14.43
N GLY A 112 2.33 -12.18 -13.81
CA GLY A 112 3.75 -12.55 -13.90
C GLY A 112 4.69 -11.81 -12.95
N HIS A 113 4.17 -11.19 -11.88
CA HIS A 113 4.91 -10.36 -10.93
C HIS A 113 5.01 -11.02 -9.53
N GLU A 114 5.69 -12.16 -9.43
CA GLU A 114 5.78 -12.97 -8.19
C GLU A 114 6.33 -12.19 -6.98
N ALA A 115 7.42 -11.43 -7.18
CA ALA A 115 8.02 -10.68 -6.08
C ALA A 115 7.10 -9.57 -5.55
N LEU A 116 6.35 -8.89 -6.43
CA LEU A 116 5.35 -7.89 -6.04
C LEU A 116 4.09 -8.52 -5.43
N ALA A 117 3.75 -9.76 -5.82
CA ALA A 117 2.68 -10.51 -5.20
C ALA A 117 2.94 -10.74 -3.71
N ARG A 118 4.20 -11.05 -3.35
CA ARG A 118 4.62 -11.19 -1.94
C ARG A 118 4.45 -9.89 -1.15
N VAL A 119 4.77 -8.72 -1.75
CA VAL A 119 4.53 -7.42 -1.12
C VAL A 119 3.05 -7.25 -0.77
N CYS A 120 2.14 -7.53 -1.70
CA CYS A 120 0.70 -7.49 -1.43
C CYS A 120 0.30 -8.36 -0.25
N GLU A 121 0.72 -9.62 -0.24
CA GLU A 121 0.35 -10.58 0.80
C GLU A 121 0.87 -10.20 2.18
N ARG A 122 2.04 -9.54 2.25
CA ARG A 122 2.80 -9.30 3.48
C ARG A 122 2.70 -7.88 4.02
N HIS A 123 2.15 -6.91 3.27
CA HIS A 123 2.10 -5.51 3.70
C HIS A 123 1.21 -5.27 4.92
N THR A 124 0.24 -6.12 5.20
CA THR A 124 -0.59 -6.01 6.41
C THR A 124 0.21 -6.28 7.68
N GLY A 125 1.25 -7.08 7.60
CA GLY A 125 2.29 -7.28 8.62
C GLY A 125 1.91 -8.13 9.83
N THR A 126 0.62 -8.32 10.13
CA THR A 126 0.22 -8.91 11.42
C THR A 126 -1.15 -9.57 11.41
N GLY A 127 -1.72 -9.88 10.30
CA GLY A 127 -3.11 -10.37 10.30
C GLY A 127 -3.25 -11.87 10.09
N LEU A 128 -2.28 -12.48 9.42
CA LEU A 128 -2.36 -13.89 9.03
C LEU A 128 -0.99 -14.55 9.28
N PRO A 129 -0.93 -15.62 10.08
CA PRO A 129 0.31 -16.38 10.29
C PRO A 129 0.97 -16.78 8.97
N GLY A 130 2.27 -16.55 8.83
CA GLY A 130 3.04 -16.86 7.61
C GLY A 130 3.02 -15.76 6.53
N TYR A 131 2.35 -14.64 6.78
CA TYR A 131 2.30 -13.49 5.88
C TYR A 131 3.00 -12.24 6.43
N GLU A 132 3.94 -12.42 7.35
CA GLU A 132 4.79 -11.33 7.81
C GLU A 132 5.80 -10.93 6.74
N PRO A 133 6.16 -9.63 6.65
CA PRO A 133 7.20 -9.15 5.75
C PRO A 133 8.58 -9.71 6.15
N GLU A 134 9.28 -10.34 5.20
CA GLU A 134 10.56 -11.01 5.41
C GLU A 134 11.74 -10.18 4.90
N THR A 135 11.61 -9.60 3.69
CA THR A 135 12.69 -8.76 3.14
C THR A 135 12.63 -7.34 3.69
N LEU A 136 13.73 -6.60 3.62
CA LEU A 136 13.75 -5.21 4.07
C LEU A 136 12.81 -4.34 3.25
N GLU A 137 12.70 -4.58 1.94
CA GLU A 137 11.77 -3.86 1.07
C GLU A 137 10.30 -4.12 1.49
N GLU A 138 9.93 -5.38 1.76
CA GLU A 138 8.60 -5.73 2.28
C GLU A 138 8.34 -5.02 3.62
N GLN A 139 9.35 -4.96 4.52
CA GLN A 139 9.25 -4.30 5.82
C GLN A 139 9.08 -2.79 5.69
N VAL A 140 9.85 -2.14 4.81
CA VAL A 140 9.75 -0.69 4.55
C VAL A 140 8.37 -0.33 4.03
N ILE A 141 7.83 -1.10 3.06
CA ILE A 141 6.49 -0.85 2.50
C ILE A 141 5.42 -1.08 3.57
N CYS A 142 5.49 -2.20 4.31
CA CYS A 142 4.59 -2.50 5.41
C CYS A 142 4.63 -1.39 6.49
N TYR A 143 5.81 -0.92 6.87
CA TYR A 143 5.98 0.17 7.81
C TYR A 143 5.36 1.47 7.32
N ALA A 144 5.67 1.88 6.08
CA ALA A 144 5.17 3.11 5.48
C ALA A 144 3.64 3.13 5.39
N ASP A 145 3.00 2.01 5.03
CA ASP A 145 1.55 1.90 4.93
C ASP A 145 0.83 2.23 6.25
N LYS A 146 1.40 1.87 7.40
CA LYS A 146 0.75 2.06 8.71
C LYS A 146 0.46 3.52 9.07
N PHE A 147 1.14 4.48 8.43
CA PHE A 147 0.94 5.91 8.69
C PHE A 147 -0.29 6.49 8.02
N PHE A 148 -0.84 5.81 7.02
CA PHE A 148 -1.92 6.31 6.17
C PHE A 148 -3.20 5.50 6.35
N SER A 149 -4.33 6.18 6.40
CA SER A 149 -5.65 5.54 6.51
C SER A 149 -6.47 5.78 5.26
N LYS A 150 -7.01 4.72 4.67
CA LYS A 150 -7.90 4.83 3.52
C LYS A 150 -9.24 5.48 3.88
N SER A 151 -9.73 5.30 5.11
CA SER A 151 -10.97 5.94 5.59
C SER A 151 -10.78 7.40 6.01
N HIS A 152 -9.54 7.84 6.23
CA HIS A 152 -9.17 9.22 6.58
C HIS A 152 -7.94 9.65 5.78
N PRO A 153 -8.06 9.77 4.44
CA PRO A 153 -6.91 10.00 3.55
C PRO A 153 -6.25 11.37 3.71
N GLU A 154 -6.87 12.29 4.44
CA GLU A 154 -6.33 13.60 4.78
C GLU A 154 -5.38 13.57 6.00
N ARG A 155 -5.33 12.46 6.74
CA ARG A 155 -4.57 12.34 7.99
C ARG A 155 -3.35 11.46 7.82
N VAL A 156 -2.20 11.97 8.23
CA VAL A 156 -0.95 11.21 8.39
C VAL A 156 -0.71 11.03 9.89
N ARG A 157 -0.55 9.79 10.34
CA ARG A 157 -0.28 9.48 11.76
C ARG A 157 1.17 9.73 12.11
N THR A 158 1.43 10.11 13.37
CA THR A 158 2.79 10.03 13.94
C THR A 158 3.15 8.59 14.29
N VAL A 159 4.41 8.34 14.67
CA VAL A 159 4.86 7.02 15.17
C VAL A 159 4.01 6.59 16.36
N GLU A 160 3.79 7.48 17.34
CA GLU A 160 3.01 7.21 18.55
C GLU A 160 1.55 6.90 18.22
N GLN A 161 0.92 7.69 17.35
CA GLN A 161 -0.46 7.47 16.91
C GLN A 161 -0.59 6.16 16.16
N THR A 162 0.39 5.80 15.35
CA THR A 162 0.42 4.54 14.62
C THR A 162 0.56 3.37 15.59
N ALA A 163 1.53 3.42 16.51
CA ALA A 163 1.71 2.39 17.54
C ALA A 163 0.44 2.21 18.38
N GLN A 164 -0.22 3.31 18.78
CA GLN A 164 -1.49 3.26 19.50
C GLN A 164 -2.60 2.59 18.67
N SER A 165 -2.66 2.86 17.37
CA SER A 165 -3.68 2.25 16.50
C SER A 165 -3.47 0.75 16.28
N LEU A 166 -2.25 0.26 16.43
CA LEU A 166 -1.90 -1.16 16.26
C LEU A 166 -2.21 -2.01 17.50
N ARG A 167 -2.35 -1.41 18.68
CA ARG A 167 -2.62 -2.13 19.96
C ARG A 167 -3.84 -3.04 19.90
N LYS A 168 -4.85 -2.68 19.11
CA LYS A 168 -6.05 -3.52 18.91
C LYS A 168 -5.76 -4.87 18.25
N PHE A 169 -4.60 -5.05 17.64
CA PHE A 169 -4.15 -6.30 17.01
C PHE A 169 -3.13 -7.08 17.86
N GLY A 170 -2.81 -6.59 19.06
CA GLY A 170 -1.87 -7.21 19.99
C GLY A 170 -0.53 -6.47 20.10
N ASP A 171 0.22 -6.80 21.16
CA ASP A 171 1.46 -6.10 21.49
C ASP A 171 2.61 -6.45 20.52
N GLU A 172 2.64 -7.69 20.01
CA GLU A 172 3.68 -8.14 19.06
C GLU A 172 3.77 -7.23 17.81
N GLY A 173 2.62 -6.84 17.26
CA GLY A 173 2.57 -5.92 16.11
C GLY A 173 3.11 -4.53 16.45
N VAL A 174 2.85 -4.05 17.67
CA VAL A 174 3.37 -2.78 18.17
C VAL A 174 4.89 -2.83 18.35
N GLU A 175 5.42 -3.88 18.99
CA GLU A 175 6.84 -4.06 19.18
C GLU A 175 7.61 -4.14 17.86
N LYS A 176 7.09 -4.91 16.90
CA LYS A 176 7.64 -5.00 15.54
C LYS A 176 7.67 -3.62 14.85
N PHE A 177 6.56 -2.88 14.90
CA PHE A 177 6.46 -1.55 14.33
C PHE A 177 7.46 -0.57 14.97
N LEU A 178 7.60 -0.57 16.30
CA LEU A 178 8.55 0.28 17.01
C LEU A 178 10.02 -0.10 16.73
N LYS A 179 10.30 -1.39 16.52
CA LYS A 179 11.63 -1.83 16.05
C LYS A 179 11.94 -1.26 14.66
N TRP A 180 11.00 -1.32 13.73
CA TRP A 180 11.16 -0.72 12.41
C TRP A 180 11.28 0.81 12.47
N SER A 181 10.52 1.48 13.33
CA SER A 181 10.66 2.92 13.55
C SER A 181 12.06 3.33 13.95
N LYS A 182 12.69 2.57 14.85
CA LYS A 182 14.10 2.81 15.24
C LYS A 182 15.09 2.57 14.10
N MET A 183 14.76 1.69 13.17
CA MET A 183 15.63 1.36 12.02
C MET A 183 15.47 2.34 10.87
N PHE A 184 14.25 2.87 10.65
CA PHE A 184 13.91 3.62 9.46
C PHE A 184 13.73 5.14 9.66
N GLU A 185 13.70 5.63 10.90
CA GLU A 185 13.50 7.08 11.19
C GLU A 185 14.74 7.73 11.87
N ASN A 186 15.85 6.99 12.11
CA ASN A 186 17.04 7.53 12.80
C ASN A 186 18.15 7.91 11.84
#